data_3913113f59ec9ce51750cc0169cd1eef
#
_entry.id   3913113f59ec9ce51750cc0169cd1eef
#
_cell.length_a   1.000
_cell.length_b   1.000
_cell.length_c   1.000
_cell.angle_alpha   90.00
_cell.angle_beta   90.00
_cell.angle_gamma   90.00
#
_symmetry.space_group_name_H-M   'P 1'
#
loop_
_entity.id
_entity.type
_entity.pdbx_description
1 polymer ?
#
loop_
_entity_poly.entity_id
_entity_poly.type
_entity_poly.pdbx_seq_one_letter_code
_entity_poly.pdbx_strand_id
1 'polypeptide(L)'
;MDGVSPTSLAALPTVSDLNWETVGTGDFNNDNRVDILWRYAGAGGYNLVWYLNGTEVTGLAALPTVSDANWKIVGTGDYNSDTRVDIMWRYAGPGGYNLIWFMDGVDPTALGDLPAVPDLNWRIVSR
;
A
#
# COMPACT_ATOMS: atom_id res chain seq x y z
N MET A 1 16.89 -4.83 1.34
CA MET A 1 18.26 -4.87 0.86
C MET A 1 19.22 -4.92 2.04
N ASP A 2 20.23 -5.69 1.95
CA ASP A 2 21.19 -5.83 3.05
C ASP A 2 22.20 -4.68 3.11
N GLY A 3 22.09 -3.74 2.21
CA GLY A 3 22.79 -2.47 2.29
C GLY A 3 24.25 -2.48 1.93
N VAL A 4 24.87 -3.62 1.75
CA VAL A 4 26.30 -3.66 1.52
C VAL A 4 26.58 -3.98 0.06
N SER A 5 26.48 -5.23 -0.29
CA SER A 5 26.67 -5.68 -1.68
C SER A 5 25.73 -6.85 -1.89
N PRO A 6 24.84 -6.78 -2.85
CA PRO A 6 24.04 -7.96 -3.14
C PRO A 6 24.93 -9.05 -3.71
N THR A 7 24.72 -10.28 -3.27
CA THR A 7 25.43 -11.42 -3.82
C THR A 7 24.85 -11.85 -5.16
N SER A 8 23.64 -11.39 -5.48
CA SER A 8 23.00 -11.65 -6.76
C SER A 8 22.00 -10.54 -7.03
N LEU A 9 21.61 -10.39 -8.27
CA LEU A 9 20.58 -9.46 -8.69
C LEU A 9 19.37 -10.24 -9.16
N ALA A 10 18.20 -9.73 -8.79
CA ALA A 10 16.94 -10.30 -9.25
C ALA A 10 16.03 -9.15 -9.65
N ALA A 11 15.33 -9.33 -10.77
CA ALA A 11 14.47 -8.30 -11.32
C ALA A 11 13.02 -8.71 -11.18
N LEU A 12 12.16 -7.73 -10.85
CA LEU A 12 10.72 -7.87 -10.89
C LEU A 12 10.20 -7.60 -12.29
N PRO A 13 8.98 -8.06 -12.61
CA PRO A 13 8.38 -7.73 -13.89
C PRO A 13 8.31 -6.23 -14.11
N THR A 14 8.49 -5.83 -15.36
CA THR A 14 8.44 -4.41 -15.74
C THR A 14 7.00 -3.93 -15.79
N VAL A 15 6.76 -2.73 -15.23
CA VAL A 15 5.50 -2.03 -15.34
C VAL A 15 5.79 -0.73 -16.09
N SER A 16 5.40 -0.68 -17.36
CA SER A 16 5.76 0.43 -18.23
C SER A 16 4.87 1.66 -18.05
N ASP A 17 3.69 1.51 -17.46
CA ASP A 17 2.81 2.65 -17.17
C ASP A 17 3.30 3.32 -15.89
N LEU A 18 3.84 4.52 -16.03
CA LEU A 18 4.46 5.25 -14.91
C LEU A 18 3.46 5.80 -13.91
N ASN A 19 2.16 5.68 -14.17
CA ASN A 19 1.13 6.05 -13.20
C ASN A 19 0.96 5.00 -12.11
N TRP A 20 1.46 3.79 -12.32
CA TRP A 20 1.49 2.79 -11.26
C TRP A 20 2.65 3.07 -10.31
N GLU A 21 2.35 3.13 -9.03
CA GLU A 21 3.33 3.41 -7.98
C GLU A 21 3.30 2.31 -6.95
N THR A 22 4.47 1.84 -6.52
CA THR A 22 4.56 0.99 -5.34
C THR A 22 4.41 1.86 -4.11
N VAL A 23 3.46 1.52 -3.25
CA VAL A 23 3.11 2.38 -2.12
C VAL A 23 3.25 1.67 -0.77
N GLY A 24 3.53 0.38 -0.77
CA GLY A 24 3.73 -0.35 0.46
C GLY A 24 4.09 -1.80 0.23
N THR A 25 4.47 -2.45 1.30
CA THR A 25 4.79 -3.88 1.30
C THR A 25 4.17 -4.52 2.53
N GLY A 26 3.95 -5.79 2.47
CA GLY A 26 3.44 -6.55 3.59
C GLY A 26 3.01 -7.94 3.13
N ASP A 27 2.69 -8.79 4.09
CA ASP A 27 2.20 -10.13 3.80
C ASP A 27 0.68 -10.08 3.78
N PHE A 28 0.11 -9.85 2.60
CA PHE A 28 -1.33 -9.65 2.47
C PHE A 28 -2.12 -10.96 2.41
N ASN A 29 -1.46 -12.10 2.19
CA ASN A 29 -2.14 -13.39 2.11
C ASN A 29 -1.71 -14.38 3.19
N ASN A 30 -0.93 -13.94 4.17
CA ASN A 30 -0.49 -14.75 5.32
C ASN A 30 0.31 -15.99 4.92
N ASP A 31 1.18 -15.85 3.92
CA ASP A 31 2.04 -16.95 3.50
C ASP A 31 3.49 -16.78 3.96
N ASN A 32 3.75 -15.80 4.85
CA ASN A 32 5.07 -15.44 5.35
C ASN A 32 6.01 -14.91 4.28
N ARG A 33 5.47 -14.38 3.18
CA ARG A 33 6.23 -13.74 2.11
C ARG A 33 5.79 -12.31 1.95
N VAL A 34 6.73 -11.45 1.55
CA VAL A 34 6.43 -10.04 1.38
C VAL A 34 5.81 -9.82 0.01
N ASP A 35 4.68 -9.14 -0.01
CA ASP A 35 3.95 -8.78 -1.21
C ASP A 35 4.06 -7.27 -1.43
N ILE A 36 3.70 -6.81 -2.62
CA ILE A 36 3.82 -5.40 -3.00
C ILE A 36 2.43 -4.83 -3.26
N LEU A 37 2.17 -3.69 -2.63
CA LEU A 37 0.94 -2.92 -2.84
C LEU A 37 1.21 -1.81 -3.84
N TRP A 38 0.37 -1.75 -4.87
CA TRP A 38 0.43 -0.77 -5.94
C TRP A 38 -0.80 0.13 -5.92
N ARG A 39 -0.61 1.39 -6.27
CA ARG A 39 -1.71 2.32 -6.51
C ARG A 39 -1.51 2.99 -7.85
N TYR A 40 -2.61 3.08 -8.61
CA TYR A 40 -2.61 3.77 -9.88
C TYR A 40 -2.92 5.25 -9.63
N ALA A 41 -2.00 6.12 -10.03
CA ALA A 41 -2.14 7.56 -9.83
C ALA A 41 -2.97 8.23 -10.93
N GLY A 42 -3.28 7.50 -12.00
CA GLY A 42 -4.11 8.01 -13.07
C GLY A 42 -5.61 7.89 -12.77
N ALA A 43 -6.42 8.04 -13.80
CA ALA A 43 -7.86 7.94 -13.66
C ALA A 43 -8.28 6.54 -13.21
N GLY A 44 -9.30 6.46 -12.36
CA GLY A 44 -9.86 5.21 -11.87
C GLY A 44 -9.45 4.84 -10.46
N GLY A 45 -8.28 5.28 -10.01
CA GLY A 45 -7.85 5.05 -8.63
C GLY A 45 -7.73 3.59 -8.24
N TYR A 46 -7.16 2.78 -9.11
CA TYR A 46 -7.01 1.34 -8.87
C TYR A 46 -5.99 1.06 -7.80
N ASN A 47 -6.21 0.01 -7.01
CA ASN A 47 -5.27 -0.51 -6.02
C ASN A 47 -5.11 -2.01 -6.24
N LEU A 48 -3.88 -2.50 -6.13
CA LEU A 48 -3.56 -3.86 -6.56
C LEU A 48 -2.45 -4.41 -5.68
N VAL A 49 -2.55 -5.69 -5.31
CA VAL A 49 -1.47 -6.39 -4.61
C VAL A 49 -0.88 -7.43 -5.55
N TRP A 50 0.44 -7.44 -5.64
CA TRP A 50 1.20 -8.53 -6.24
C TRP A 50 1.62 -9.48 -5.13
N TYR A 51 1.20 -10.73 -5.20
CA TYR A 51 1.70 -11.77 -4.31
C TYR A 51 3.00 -12.30 -4.88
N LEU A 52 4.03 -12.31 -4.04
CA LEU A 52 5.37 -12.66 -4.49
C LEU A 52 5.90 -13.91 -3.81
N ASN A 53 6.74 -14.65 -4.54
CA ASN A 53 7.65 -15.63 -3.99
C ASN A 53 9.06 -15.20 -4.38
N GLY A 54 9.73 -14.48 -3.46
CA GLY A 54 10.96 -13.80 -3.80
C GLY A 54 10.71 -12.67 -4.78
N THR A 55 11.12 -12.83 -6.03
CA THR A 55 10.89 -11.85 -7.10
C THR A 55 9.91 -12.35 -8.15
N GLU A 56 9.33 -13.53 -7.94
CA GLU A 56 8.36 -14.09 -8.86
C GLU A 56 6.95 -13.69 -8.42
N VAL A 57 6.16 -13.13 -9.33
CA VAL A 57 4.76 -12.80 -9.07
C VAL A 57 3.95 -14.07 -9.23
N THR A 58 3.39 -14.54 -8.11
CA THR A 58 2.60 -15.77 -8.09
C THR A 58 1.10 -15.52 -8.21
N GLY A 59 0.66 -14.28 -8.00
CA GLY A 59 -0.75 -13.94 -8.12
C GLY A 59 -0.96 -12.45 -7.98
N LEU A 60 -2.18 -12.02 -8.29
CA LEU A 60 -2.61 -10.63 -8.22
C LEU A 60 -3.95 -10.58 -7.51
N ALA A 61 -4.20 -9.51 -6.76
CA ALA A 61 -5.51 -9.26 -6.19
C ALA A 61 -5.80 -7.77 -6.22
N ALA A 62 -7.05 -7.42 -6.54
CA ALA A 62 -7.48 -6.03 -6.59
C ALA A 62 -8.17 -5.68 -5.28
N LEU A 63 -7.88 -4.46 -4.79
CA LEU A 63 -8.60 -3.86 -3.68
C LEU A 63 -9.68 -2.94 -4.24
N PRO A 64 -10.61 -2.45 -3.38
CA PRO A 64 -11.57 -1.45 -3.83
C PRO A 64 -10.86 -0.23 -4.41
N THR A 65 -11.45 0.35 -5.46
CA THR A 65 -10.90 1.54 -6.08
C THR A 65 -11.20 2.77 -5.23
N VAL A 66 -10.28 3.74 -5.26
CA VAL A 66 -10.46 5.05 -4.65
C VAL A 66 -10.21 6.07 -5.75
N SER A 67 -11.27 6.55 -6.38
CA SER A 67 -11.16 7.35 -7.60
C SER A 67 -10.62 8.76 -7.36
N ASP A 68 -10.73 9.27 -6.12
CA ASP A 68 -10.15 10.57 -5.79
C ASP A 68 -8.64 10.41 -5.61
N ALA A 69 -7.88 10.92 -6.56
CA ALA A 69 -6.43 10.78 -6.56
C ALA A 69 -5.75 11.56 -5.42
N ASN A 70 -6.48 12.42 -4.71
CA ASN A 70 -5.93 13.08 -3.52
C ASN A 70 -5.79 12.14 -2.32
N TRP A 71 -6.46 11.01 -2.33
CA TRP A 71 -6.22 9.98 -1.33
C TRP A 71 -4.95 9.22 -1.69
N LYS A 72 -3.99 9.24 -0.76
CA LYS A 72 -2.69 8.59 -0.93
C LYS A 72 -2.52 7.52 0.11
N ILE A 73 -2.01 6.38 -0.30
CA ILE A 73 -1.57 5.34 0.64
C ILE A 73 -0.22 5.79 1.17
N VAL A 74 -0.10 5.88 2.50
CA VAL A 74 1.11 6.41 3.15
C VAL A 74 1.74 5.41 4.09
N GLY A 75 1.13 4.27 4.33
CA GLY A 75 1.73 3.25 5.17
C GLY A 75 0.94 1.95 5.16
N THR A 76 1.61 0.90 5.56
CA THR A 76 1.02 -0.42 5.77
C THR A 76 1.54 -0.97 7.09
N GLY A 77 0.72 -1.75 7.76
CA GLY A 77 1.10 -2.37 9.02
C GLY A 77 -0.12 -2.96 9.71
N ASP A 78 0.11 -3.64 10.81
CA ASP A 78 -0.97 -4.19 11.63
C ASP A 78 -1.33 -3.16 12.69
N TYR A 79 -2.32 -2.31 12.39
CA TYR A 79 -2.67 -1.19 13.25
C TYR A 79 -3.66 -1.57 14.36
N ASN A 80 -4.30 -2.73 14.26
CA ASN A 80 -5.27 -3.20 15.28
C ASN A 80 -4.86 -4.49 15.95
N SER A 81 -3.64 -4.96 15.73
CA SER A 81 -3.07 -6.15 16.37
C SER A 81 -3.83 -7.45 16.08
N ASP A 82 -4.34 -7.57 14.85
CA ASP A 82 -5.03 -8.77 14.40
C ASP A 82 -4.17 -9.68 13.53
N THR A 83 -2.87 -9.39 13.40
CA THR A 83 -1.87 -10.09 12.58
C THR A 83 -2.09 -9.93 11.07
N ARG A 84 -2.95 -9.01 10.65
CA ARG A 84 -3.20 -8.73 9.24
C ARG A 84 -2.67 -7.36 8.86
N VAL A 85 -2.27 -7.22 7.62
CA VAL A 85 -1.72 -5.95 7.13
C VAL A 85 -2.88 -5.00 6.81
N ASP A 86 -2.84 -3.83 7.44
CA ASP A 86 -3.81 -2.76 7.22
C ASP A 86 -3.18 -1.65 6.39
N ILE A 87 -4.00 -0.74 5.88
CA ILE A 87 -3.54 0.31 4.97
C ILE A 87 -3.90 1.66 5.55
N MET A 88 -2.90 2.54 5.66
CA MET A 88 -3.10 3.90 6.13
C MET A 88 -3.16 4.85 4.95
N TRP A 89 -4.17 5.70 4.95
CA TRP A 89 -4.45 6.67 3.91
C TRP A 89 -4.36 8.08 4.44
N ARG A 90 -3.91 9.00 3.61
CA ARG A 90 -3.96 10.43 3.89
C ARG A 90 -4.54 11.16 2.70
N TYR A 91 -5.46 12.08 2.98
CA TYR A 91 -6.05 12.93 1.95
C TYR A 91 -5.13 14.13 1.72
N ALA A 92 -4.66 14.31 0.50
CA ALA A 92 -3.76 15.40 0.15
C ALA A 92 -4.51 16.67 -0.26
N GLY A 93 -5.84 16.63 -0.30
CA GLY A 93 -6.66 17.80 -0.55
C GLY A 93 -7.01 18.55 0.73
N PRO A 94 -7.97 19.50 0.64
CA PRO A 94 -8.37 20.28 1.81
C PRO A 94 -8.88 19.39 2.94
N GLY A 95 -8.57 19.75 4.19
CA GLY A 95 -9.02 19.03 5.37
C GLY A 95 -7.98 18.13 6.00
N GLY A 96 -7.04 17.63 5.23
CA GLY A 96 -5.93 16.81 5.75
C GLY A 96 -6.39 15.56 6.49
N TYR A 97 -7.38 14.85 5.95
CA TYR A 97 -7.95 13.67 6.61
C TYR A 97 -6.97 12.51 6.63
N ASN A 98 -7.04 11.70 7.67
CA ASN A 98 -6.25 10.48 7.82
C ASN A 98 -7.18 9.33 8.17
N LEU A 99 -6.92 8.16 7.61
CA LEU A 99 -7.86 7.05 7.66
C LEU A 99 -7.09 5.73 7.59
N ILE A 100 -7.57 4.73 8.32
CA ILE A 100 -7.01 3.38 8.24
C ILE A 100 -8.09 2.45 7.70
N TRP A 101 -7.74 1.66 6.70
CA TRP A 101 -8.52 0.50 6.31
C TRP A 101 -8.01 -0.70 7.10
N PHE A 102 -8.85 -1.27 7.93
CA PHE A 102 -8.55 -2.54 8.57
C PHE A 102 -8.91 -3.65 7.60
N MET A 103 -7.93 -4.49 7.31
CA MET A 103 -8.02 -5.42 6.19
C MET A 103 -8.12 -6.85 6.66
N ASP A 104 -8.83 -7.67 5.86
CA ASP A 104 -8.74 -9.13 5.90
C ASP A 104 -8.24 -9.55 4.52
N GLY A 105 -6.92 -9.74 4.41
CA GLY A 105 -6.30 -9.92 3.11
C GLY A 105 -6.40 -8.65 2.28
N VAL A 106 -7.16 -8.68 1.20
CA VAL A 106 -7.41 -7.52 0.34
C VAL A 106 -8.80 -6.93 0.51
N ASP A 107 -9.57 -7.40 1.50
CA ASP A 107 -10.91 -6.91 1.78
C ASP A 107 -10.89 -5.96 2.97
N PRO A 108 -11.28 -4.69 2.81
CA PRO A 108 -11.45 -3.82 3.98
C PRO A 108 -12.67 -4.28 4.78
N THR A 109 -12.46 -4.53 6.06
CA THR A 109 -13.54 -5.00 6.95
C THR A 109 -14.05 -3.89 7.86
N ALA A 110 -13.25 -2.84 8.07
CA ALA A 110 -13.64 -1.71 8.89
C ALA A 110 -12.78 -0.51 8.54
N LEU A 111 -13.23 0.67 8.93
CA LEU A 111 -12.53 1.93 8.75
C LEU A 111 -12.26 2.54 10.11
N GLY A 112 -11.08 3.14 10.25
CA GLY A 112 -10.74 3.90 11.43
C GLY A 112 -10.34 5.31 11.05
N ASP A 113 -10.97 6.32 11.66
CA ASP A 113 -10.60 7.70 11.44
C ASP A 113 -9.54 8.12 12.42
N LEU A 114 -8.53 8.79 11.91
CA LEU A 114 -7.50 9.43 12.73
C LEU A 114 -7.76 10.94 12.77
N PRO A 115 -7.18 11.66 13.75
CA PRO A 115 -7.30 13.10 13.76
C PRO A 115 -6.80 13.72 12.46
N ALA A 116 -7.51 14.72 11.97
CA ALA A 116 -7.11 15.44 10.77
C ALA A 116 -5.93 16.36 11.06
N VAL A 117 -5.05 16.50 10.07
CA VAL A 117 -3.94 17.43 10.11
C VAL A 117 -4.06 18.32 8.88
N PRO A 118 -4.74 19.48 9.00
CA PRO A 118 -5.05 20.29 7.81
C PRO A 118 -3.84 20.94 7.13
N ASP A 119 -2.73 21.10 7.86
CA ASP A 119 -1.52 21.62 7.24
C ASP A 119 -0.90 20.53 6.38
N LEU A 120 -0.97 20.70 5.06
CA LEU A 120 -0.52 19.69 4.11
C LEU A 120 0.99 19.57 4.02
N ASN A 121 1.73 20.42 4.72
CA ASN A 121 3.18 20.27 4.84
C ASN A 121 3.58 19.12 5.76
N TRP A 122 2.66 18.69 6.65
CA TRP A 122 2.89 17.51 7.46
C TRP A 122 2.69 16.25 6.64
N ARG A 123 3.59 15.31 6.80
CA ARG A 123 3.53 14.02 6.10
C ARG A 123 3.66 12.88 7.08
N ILE A 124 2.95 11.80 6.80
CA ILE A 124 3.14 10.56 7.55
C ILE A 124 4.39 9.89 7.02
N VAL A 125 5.30 9.57 7.93
CA VAL A 125 6.54 8.85 7.60
C VAL A 125 6.31 7.40 7.97
N SER A 126 6.29 6.54 6.97
CA SER A 126 6.08 5.10 7.13
C SER A 126 7.40 4.35 7.08
N ARG A 127 7.44 3.22 7.76
CA ARG A 127 8.65 2.43 7.81
C ARG A 127 8.49 1.15 7.05
#